data_b2a9e467f369aedce58b1406e16ad4c3
#
_entry.id   b2a9e467f369aedce58b1406e16ad4c3
#
_cell.length_a   1.000
_cell.length_b   1.000
_cell.length_c   1.000
_cell.angle_alpha   90.00
_cell.angle_beta   90.00
_cell.angle_gamma   90.00
#
_symmetry.space_group_name_H-M   'P 1'
#
loop_
_entity.id
_entity.type
_entity.pdbx_description
1 polymer ?
#
loop_
_entity_poly.entity_id
_entity_poly.type
_entity_poly.pdbx_seq_one_letter_code
_entity_poly.pdbx_strand_id
1 'polypeptide(L)'
;KHPERSVGLHFFNPPHKMKLVEVVLAEQTSDETAEFAEEFVEELDKTAVVVQDAPGFASSRLGLALGVEAMRMVEQGVASVEDIDAAMELGYNHPVGPLELTDRVGLDVRLDILEYLHEELGDRFEPPELLRRKVDQGNVGKKVGRGFYVWEAGEPKDAAGDDDYDIEDVI
;
A
#
# COMPACT_ATOMS: atom_id res chain seq x y z
N LYS A 1 -22.83 -22.94 5.38
CA LYS A 1 -24.15 -23.51 5.10
C LYS A 1 -24.95 -22.62 4.12
N HIS A 2 -24.59 -21.36 3.97
CA HIS A 2 -25.25 -20.35 3.14
C HIS A 2 -24.16 -19.48 2.46
N PRO A 3 -23.39 -20.03 1.49
CA PRO A 3 -22.31 -19.29 0.84
C PRO A 3 -22.84 -18.08 0.05
N GLU A 4 -24.08 -18.13 -0.43
CA GLU A 4 -24.77 -17.03 -1.10
C GLU A 4 -24.97 -15.80 -0.21
N ARG A 5 -24.88 -15.98 1.12
CA ARG A 5 -25.02 -14.92 2.14
C ARG A 5 -23.68 -14.48 2.73
N SER A 6 -22.58 -14.80 2.06
CA SER A 6 -21.21 -14.42 2.49
C SER A 6 -20.70 -13.29 1.62
N VAL A 7 -20.14 -12.24 2.26
CA VAL A 7 -19.53 -11.09 1.62
C VAL A 7 -18.39 -10.58 2.52
N GLY A 8 -17.32 -10.09 1.94
CA GLY A 8 -16.25 -9.44 2.66
C GLY A 8 -16.47 -7.92 2.75
N LEU A 9 -16.08 -7.32 3.88
CA LEU A 9 -16.05 -5.86 4.03
C LEU A 9 -14.64 -5.46 4.48
N HIS A 10 -13.89 -4.84 3.58
CA HIS A 10 -12.52 -4.41 3.84
C HIS A 10 -12.50 -2.92 4.19
N PHE A 11 -12.30 -2.64 5.48
CA PHE A 11 -12.19 -1.28 6.03
C PHE A 11 -10.74 -0.82 6.05
N PHE A 12 -10.54 0.49 5.86
CA PHE A 12 -9.22 1.13 5.93
C PHE A 12 -8.96 1.73 7.31
N ASN A 13 -7.72 1.66 7.78
CA ASN A 13 -7.30 2.24 9.05
C ASN A 13 -7.00 3.75 8.92
N PRO A 14 -7.47 4.57 9.86
CA PRO A 14 -8.39 4.23 10.94
C PRO A 14 -9.85 4.24 10.45
N PRO A 15 -10.66 3.20 10.76
CA PRO A 15 -11.98 3.01 10.14
C PRO A 15 -12.97 4.14 10.44
N HIS A 16 -12.80 4.89 11.51
CA HIS A 16 -13.65 6.03 11.85
C HIS A 16 -13.36 7.28 10.99
N LYS A 17 -12.23 7.36 10.31
CA LYS A 17 -11.85 8.49 9.43
C LYS A 17 -11.96 8.15 7.95
N MET A 18 -11.57 6.93 7.58
CA MET A 18 -11.54 6.50 6.19
C MET A 18 -12.94 6.26 5.65
N LYS A 19 -13.25 6.86 4.50
CA LYS A 19 -14.58 6.80 3.89
C LYS A 19 -14.78 5.57 3.01
N LEU A 20 -13.71 4.95 2.53
CA LEU A 20 -13.76 3.80 1.63
C LEU A 20 -13.98 2.50 2.40
N VAL A 21 -14.88 1.65 1.86
CA VAL A 21 -15.00 0.23 2.19
C VAL A 21 -15.05 -0.56 0.90
N GLU A 22 -14.17 -1.52 0.71
CA GLU A 22 -14.29 -2.48 -0.39
C GLU A 22 -15.28 -3.58 0.01
N VAL A 23 -16.35 -3.72 -0.78
CA VAL A 23 -17.33 -4.80 -0.68
C VAL A 23 -16.84 -5.94 -1.56
N VAL A 24 -16.35 -7.01 -0.95
CA VAL A 24 -15.66 -8.11 -1.63
C VAL A 24 -16.63 -9.25 -1.89
N LEU A 25 -16.93 -9.50 -3.17
CA LEU A 25 -17.84 -10.53 -3.61
C LEU A 25 -17.09 -11.83 -3.91
N ALA A 26 -17.46 -12.90 -3.21
CA ALA A 26 -17.05 -14.25 -3.59
C ALA A 26 -17.89 -14.75 -4.78
N GLU A 27 -17.46 -15.82 -5.45
CA GLU A 27 -18.17 -16.41 -6.58
C GLU A 27 -19.62 -16.79 -6.27
N GLN A 28 -19.91 -17.14 -5.01
CA GLN A 28 -21.24 -17.58 -4.56
C GLN A 28 -22.09 -16.47 -3.94
N THR A 29 -21.54 -15.27 -3.74
CA THR A 29 -22.27 -14.14 -3.16
C THR A 29 -23.48 -13.79 -4.04
N SER A 30 -24.70 -13.78 -3.46
CA SER A 30 -25.89 -13.39 -4.20
C SER A 30 -25.99 -11.88 -4.41
N ASP A 31 -26.71 -11.45 -5.44
CA ASP A 31 -26.98 -10.04 -5.71
C ASP A 31 -27.68 -9.37 -4.50
N GLU A 32 -28.64 -10.05 -3.85
CA GLU A 32 -29.31 -9.57 -2.64
C GLU A 32 -28.32 -9.30 -1.49
N THR A 33 -27.31 -10.19 -1.34
CA THR A 33 -26.26 -10.00 -0.30
C THR A 33 -25.33 -8.86 -0.66
N ALA A 34 -25.00 -8.70 -1.93
CA ALA A 34 -24.19 -7.59 -2.40
C ALA A 34 -24.89 -6.23 -2.18
N GLU A 35 -26.14 -6.11 -2.62
CA GLU A 35 -26.97 -4.92 -2.41
C GLU A 35 -27.09 -4.57 -0.92
N PHE A 36 -27.41 -5.56 -0.08
CA PHE A 36 -27.46 -5.36 1.38
C PHE A 36 -26.11 -4.84 1.95
N ALA A 37 -24.99 -5.36 1.47
CA ALA A 37 -23.67 -4.92 1.94
C ALA A 37 -23.36 -3.48 1.52
N GLU A 38 -23.74 -3.09 0.30
CA GLU A 38 -23.58 -1.72 -0.19
C GLU A 38 -24.45 -0.75 0.63
N GLU A 39 -25.73 -1.06 0.83
CA GLU A 39 -26.64 -0.27 1.68
C GLU A 39 -26.09 -0.13 3.11
N PHE A 40 -25.60 -1.22 3.70
CA PHE A 40 -25.00 -1.20 5.03
C PHE A 40 -23.77 -0.27 5.11
N VAL A 41 -22.91 -0.26 4.08
CA VAL A 41 -21.75 0.64 4.01
C VAL A 41 -22.19 2.10 3.91
N GLU A 42 -23.26 2.40 3.14
CA GLU A 42 -23.82 3.74 3.00
C GLU A 42 -24.44 4.22 4.33
N GLU A 43 -25.15 3.35 5.08
CA GLU A 43 -25.66 3.67 6.41
C GLU A 43 -24.56 4.06 7.42
N LEU A 44 -23.33 3.59 7.20
CA LEU A 44 -22.16 4.00 7.99
C LEU A 44 -21.52 5.33 7.53
N ASP A 45 -22.19 6.08 6.63
CA ASP A 45 -21.66 7.30 6.01
C ASP A 45 -20.32 7.06 5.32
N LYS A 46 -20.19 5.93 4.60
CA LYS A 46 -19.01 5.51 3.82
C LYS A 46 -19.37 5.26 2.36
N THR A 47 -18.35 5.12 1.54
CA THR A 47 -18.50 4.82 0.11
C THR A 47 -18.14 3.35 -0.12
N ALA A 48 -19.08 2.59 -0.65
CA ALA A 48 -18.85 1.23 -1.09
C ALA A 48 -18.13 1.20 -2.45
N VAL A 49 -17.12 0.36 -2.57
CA VAL A 49 -16.48 0.00 -3.83
C VAL A 49 -16.57 -1.52 -3.97
N VAL A 50 -17.37 -1.97 -4.92
CA VAL A 50 -17.60 -3.41 -5.14
C VAL A 50 -16.45 -4.00 -5.92
N VAL A 51 -15.89 -5.08 -5.41
CA VAL A 51 -14.75 -5.81 -6.00
C VAL A 51 -14.97 -7.31 -5.93
N GLN A 52 -14.39 -8.05 -6.84
CA GLN A 52 -14.34 -9.52 -6.73
C GLN A 52 -13.27 -9.93 -5.71
N ASP A 53 -13.46 -11.09 -5.10
CA ASP A 53 -12.46 -11.73 -4.23
C ASP A 53 -11.24 -12.15 -5.08
N ALA A 54 -10.26 -11.26 -5.10
CA ALA A 54 -9.01 -11.43 -5.84
C ALA A 54 -7.84 -10.90 -5.02
N PRO A 55 -6.63 -11.44 -5.20
CA PRO A 55 -5.44 -11.03 -4.45
C PRO A 55 -5.21 -9.52 -4.46
N GLY A 56 -5.21 -8.92 -3.25
CA GLY A 56 -5.02 -7.48 -3.04
C GLY A 56 -6.22 -6.60 -3.39
N PHE A 57 -7.37 -7.18 -3.74
CA PHE A 57 -8.59 -6.47 -4.16
C PHE A 57 -8.27 -5.37 -5.19
N ALA A 58 -8.84 -4.18 -5.06
CA ALA A 58 -8.50 -3.05 -5.94
C ALA A 58 -7.44 -2.13 -5.32
N SER A 59 -7.70 -1.63 -4.12
CA SER A 59 -6.89 -0.57 -3.52
C SER A 59 -5.50 -1.02 -3.08
N SER A 60 -5.40 -2.17 -2.39
CA SER A 60 -4.10 -2.71 -1.97
C SER A 60 -3.25 -3.09 -3.16
N ARG A 61 -3.86 -3.72 -4.18
CA ARG A 61 -3.15 -4.12 -5.40
C ARG A 61 -2.59 -2.92 -6.17
N LEU A 62 -3.38 -1.86 -6.35
CA LEU A 62 -2.93 -0.64 -7.03
C LEU A 62 -1.88 0.12 -6.20
N GLY A 63 -2.12 0.28 -4.90
CA GLY A 63 -1.19 0.96 -4.02
C GLY A 63 0.16 0.25 -3.89
N LEU A 64 0.16 -1.09 -3.92
CA LEU A 64 1.40 -1.87 -3.93
C LEU A 64 2.12 -1.82 -5.26
N ALA A 65 1.40 -1.90 -6.39
CA ALA A 65 2.02 -1.76 -7.71
C ALA A 65 2.74 -0.41 -7.86
N LEU A 66 2.12 0.68 -7.39
CA LEU A 66 2.74 2.01 -7.38
C LEU A 66 3.95 2.06 -6.43
N GLY A 67 3.83 1.51 -5.22
CA GLY A 67 4.91 1.47 -4.25
C GLY A 67 6.11 0.64 -4.71
N VAL A 68 5.88 -0.52 -5.32
CA VAL A 68 6.95 -1.37 -5.90
C VAL A 68 7.72 -0.62 -6.98
N GLU A 69 7.01 0.03 -7.89
CA GLU A 69 7.67 0.79 -8.97
C GLU A 69 8.45 1.97 -8.41
N ALA A 70 7.91 2.70 -7.42
CA ALA A 70 8.62 3.79 -6.76
C ALA A 70 9.92 3.30 -6.09
N MET A 71 9.88 2.15 -5.39
CA MET A 71 11.08 1.55 -4.79
C MET A 71 12.12 1.12 -5.84
N ARG A 72 11.68 0.53 -6.95
CA ARG A 72 12.56 0.18 -8.07
C ARG A 72 13.20 1.40 -8.71
N MET A 73 12.49 2.52 -8.81
CA MET A 73 13.07 3.77 -9.30
C MET A 73 14.20 4.27 -8.39
N VAL A 74 14.07 4.13 -7.07
CA VAL A 74 15.16 4.43 -6.11
C VAL A 74 16.35 3.49 -6.35
N GLU A 75 16.13 2.17 -6.43
CA GLU A 75 17.17 1.18 -6.70
C GLU A 75 17.96 1.43 -8.01
N GLN A 76 17.25 1.93 -9.02
CA GLN A 76 17.81 2.23 -10.34
C GLN A 76 18.44 3.62 -10.43
N GLY A 77 18.40 4.40 -9.36
CA GLY A 77 18.92 5.77 -9.35
C GLY A 77 18.17 6.72 -10.31
N VAL A 78 16.87 6.46 -10.57
CA VAL A 78 16.06 7.31 -11.47
C VAL A 78 15.83 8.69 -10.87
N ALA A 79 15.51 8.75 -9.58
CA ALA A 79 15.33 9.99 -8.82
C ALA A 79 15.48 9.73 -7.31
N SER A 80 15.58 10.80 -6.54
CA SER A 80 15.58 10.73 -5.07
C SER A 80 14.21 10.28 -4.53
N VAL A 81 14.17 9.85 -3.28
CA VAL A 81 12.94 9.49 -2.56
C VAL A 81 11.95 10.65 -2.59
N GLU A 82 12.43 11.86 -2.29
CA GLU A 82 11.62 13.08 -2.26
C GLU A 82 11.09 13.45 -3.65
N ASP A 83 11.91 13.34 -4.69
CA ASP A 83 11.51 13.70 -6.05
C ASP A 83 10.47 12.71 -6.62
N ILE A 84 10.59 11.41 -6.30
CA ILE A 84 9.59 10.40 -6.69
C ILE A 84 8.25 10.70 -6.02
N ASP A 85 8.26 11.00 -4.72
CA ASP A 85 7.05 11.33 -3.97
C ASP A 85 6.45 12.66 -4.48
N ALA A 86 7.26 13.69 -4.65
CA ALA A 86 6.84 14.98 -5.21
C ALA A 86 6.24 14.84 -6.62
N ALA A 87 6.76 13.95 -7.46
CA ALA A 87 6.21 13.71 -8.79
C ALA A 87 4.75 13.20 -8.73
N MET A 88 4.43 12.35 -7.76
CA MET A 88 3.07 11.85 -7.57
C MET A 88 2.15 12.86 -6.89
N GLU A 89 2.66 13.60 -5.92
CA GLU A 89 1.89 14.62 -5.21
C GLU A 89 1.56 15.81 -6.14
N LEU A 90 2.55 16.35 -6.82
CA LEU A 90 2.39 17.54 -7.64
C LEU A 90 1.90 17.23 -9.06
N GLY A 91 2.30 16.08 -9.63
CA GLY A 91 1.92 15.70 -10.98
C GLY A 91 0.55 15.03 -11.08
N TYR A 92 0.16 14.28 -10.06
CA TYR A 92 -1.10 13.50 -10.04
C TYR A 92 -2.04 13.88 -8.89
N ASN A 93 -1.66 14.87 -8.08
CA ASN A 93 -2.44 15.37 -6.94
C ASN A 93 -2.73 14.27 -5.89
N HIS A 94 -1.77 13.37 -5.68
CA HIS A 94 -1.85 12.44 -4.58
C HIS A 94 -1.71 13.19 -3.24
N PRO A 95 -2.45 12.80 -2.20
CA PRO A 95 -2.36 13.46 -0.89
C PRO A 95 -1.04 13.19 -0.16
N VAL A 96 -0.29 12.18 -0.62
CA VAL A 96 0.99 11.73 -0.08
C VAL A 96 1.70 10.89 -1.15
N GLY A 97 3.02 10.97 -1.20
CA GLY A 97 3.82 10.19 -2.15
C GLY A 97 3.83 8.68 -1.83
N PRO A 98 4.19 7.83 -2.80
CA PRO A 98 4.14 6.37 -2.64
C PRO A 98 5.14 5.83 -1.62
N LEU A 99 6.31 6.44 -1.46
CA LEU A 99 7.35 6.01 -0.52
C LEU A 99 7.00 6.46 0.91
N GLU A 100 6.52 7.69 1.08
CA GLU A 100 5.98 8.15 2.36
C GLU A 100 4.77 7.31 2.79
N LEU A 101 3.87 6.99 1.86
CA LEU A 101 2.73 6.11 2.16
C LEU A 101 3.19 4.72 2.60
N THR A 102 4.26 4.20 2.00
CA THR A 102 4.86 2.92 2.39
C THR A 102 5.37 2.97 3.83
N ASP A 103 6.07 4.03 4.23
CA ASP A 103 6.51 4.24 5.61
C ASP A 103 5.34 4.35 6.60
N ARG A 104 4.26 5.02 6.22
CA ARG A 104 3.05 5.16 7.06
C ARG A 104 2.34 3.84 7.31
N VAL A 105 2.31 2.95 6.31
CA VAL A 105 1.74 1.60 6.41
C VAL A 105 2.66 0.66 7.19
N GLY A 106 3.95 0.76 6.93
CA GLY A 106 5.00 -0.11 7.46
C GLY A 106 5.58 -1.02 6.38
N LEU A 107 6.91 -0.97 6.26
CA LEU A 107 7.65 -1.72 5.24
C LEU A 107 7.53 -3.24 5.43
N ASP A 108 7.51 -3.70 6.67
CA ASP A 108 7.27 -5.10 7.01
C ASP A 108 5.90 -5.59 6.53
N VAL A 109 4.85 -4.81 6.80
CA VAL A 109 3.49 -5.11 6.31
C VAL A 109 3.45 -5.13 4.77
N ARG A 110 4.14 -4.16 4.13
CA ARG A 110 4.24 -4.11 2.66
C ARG A 110 4.97 -5.33 2.10
N LEU A 111 6.04 -5.76 2.76
CA LEU A 111 6.81 -6.95 2.36
C LEU A 111 5.94 -8.21 2.42
N ASP A 112 5.27 -8.45 3.55
CA ASP A 112 4.38 -9.62 3.71
C ASP A 112 3.29 -9.69 2.62
N ILE A 113 2.66 -8.55 2.33
CA ILE A 113 1.61 -8.50 1.30
C ILE A 113 2.21 -8.69 -0.10
N LEU A 114 3.38 -8.14 -0.38
CA LEU A 114 4.05 -8.29 -1.68
C LEU A 114 4.49 -9.75 -1.91
N GLU A 115 4.98 -10.44 -0.89
CA GLU A 115 5.31 -11.87 -1.00
C GLU A 115 4.08 -12.69 -1.37
N TYR A 116 2.96 -12.45 -0.69
CA TYR A 116 1.68 -13.08 -1.06
C TYR A 116 1.24 -12.73 -2.50
N LEU A 117 1.31 -11.45 -2.88
CA LEU A 117 0.91 -11.05 -4.24
C LEU A 117 1.87 -11.57 -5.32
N HIS A 118 3.15 -11.73 -5.00
CA HIS A 118 4.12 -12.36 -5.90
C HIS A 118 3.76 -13.83 -6.15
N GLU A 119 3.43 -14.58 -5.11
CA GLU A 119 2.99 -15.98 -5.24
C GLU A 119 1.73 -16.11 -6.11
N GLU A 120 0.76 -15.21 -5.93
CA GLU A 120 -0.55 -15.29 -6.61
C GLU A 120 -0.56 -14.64 -8.01
N LEU A 121 0.22 -13.59 -8.23
CA LEU A 121 0.14 -12.73 -9.42
C LEU A 121 1.44 -12.63 -10.22
N GLY A 122 2.54 -13.22 -9.71
CA GLY A 122 3.83 -13.31 -10.38
C GLY A 122 4.75 -12.09 -10.19
N ASP A 123 5.84 -12.08 -10.96
CA ASP A 123 7.04 -11.24 -10.78
C ASP A 123 6.80 -9.73 -10.75
N ARG A 124 5.68 -9.25 -11.28
CA ARG A 124 5.34 -7.82 -11.18
C ARG A 124 5.19 -7.32 -9.74
N PHE A 125 4.93 -8.24 -8.79
CA PHE A 125 4.84 -7.96 -7.36
C PHE A 125 6.02 -8.52 -6.58
N GLU A 126 7.08 -8.97 -7.25
CA GLU A 126 8.32 -9.36 -6.58
C GLU A 126 8.83 -8.21 -5.69
N PRO A 127 9.00 -8.46 -4.37
CA PRO A 127 9.47 -7.42 -3.47
C PRO A 127 10.86 -6.93 -3.87
N PRO A 128 11.05 -5.59 -4.04
CA PRO A 128 12.36 -5.00 -4.30
C PRO A 128 13.37 -5.36 -3.22
N GLU A 129 14.64 -5.51 -3.60
CA GLU A 129 15.72 -5.81 -2.67
C GLU A 129 15.90 -4.71 -1.62
N LEU A 130 15.71 -3.46 -2.01
CA LEU A 130 15.71 -2.30 -1.12
C LEU A 130 14.69 -2.45 0.02
N LEU A 131 13.49 -2.95 -0.29
CA LEU A 131 12.47 -3.19 0.74
C LEU A 131 12.92 -4.26 1.73
N ARG A 132 13.43 -5.39 1.22
CA ARG A 132 13.94 -6.49 2.06
C ARG A 132 15.05 -6.02 2.98
N ARG A 133 16.05 -5.30 2.46
CA ARG A 133 17.16 -4.75 3.26
C ARG A 133 16.67 -3.81 4.35
N LYS A 134 15.77 -2.87 4.03
CA LYS A 134 15.23 -1.95 5.04
C LYS A 134 14.50 -2.69 6.16
N VAL A 135 13.73 -3.73 5.82
CA VAL A 135 13.04 -4.58 6.81
C VAL A 135 14.06 -5.35 7.66
N ASP A 136 15.08 -5.96 7.07
CA ASP A 136 16.14 -6.70 7.77
C ASP A 136 16.93 -5.80 8.74
N GLN A 137 17.13 -4.54 8.38
CA GLN A 137 17.77 -3.52 9.23
C GLN A 137 16.85 -2.98 10.34
N GLY A 138 15.56 -3.37 10.35
CA GLY A 138 14.57 -2.84 11.29
C GLY A 138 14.05 -1.45 10.94
N ASN A 139 14.38 -0.91 9.76
CA ASN A 139 13.93 0.39 9.24
C ASN A 139 12.53 0.25 8.63
N VAL A 140 11.53 -0.08 9.47
CA VAL A 140 10.19 -0.45 9.00
C VAL A 140 9.19 0.71 8.97
N GLY A 141 9.68 1.93 8.84
CA GLY A 141 8.87 3.13 8.59
C GLY A 141 8.52 3.95 9.83
N LYS A 142 7.45 4.72 9.74
CA LYS A 142 7.00 5.69 10.75
C LYS A 142 6.93 5.12 12.18
N LYS A 143 6.49 3.88 12.35
CA LYS A 143 6.29 3.26 13.67
C LYS A 143 7.58 3.07 14.48
N VAL A 144 8.74 3.04 13.80
CA VAL A 144 10.07 2.94 14.43
C VAL A 144 10.90 4.22 14.25
N GLY A 145 10.35 5.25 13.59
CA GLY A 145 11.01 6.52 13.35
C GLY A 145 11.93 6.55 12.10
N ARG A 146 12.02 5.46 11.35
CA ARG A 146 12.88 5.36 10.16
C ARG A 146 12.33 4.35 9.15
N GLY A 147 12.31 4.75 7.88
CA GLY A 147 11.95 3.95 6.72
C GLY A 147 12.64 4.51 5.47
N PHE A 148 11.86 4.95 4.49
CA PHE A 148 12.34 5.82 3.39
C PHE A 148 12.63 7.24 3.88
N TYR A 149 11.94 7.65 4.93
CA TYR A 149 12.14 8.92 5.62
C TYR A 149 12.59 8.72 7.07
N VAL A 150 13.23 9.73 7.61
CA VAL A 150 13.39 9.88 9.06
C VAL A 150 12.12 10.55 9.60
N TRP A 151 11.54 10.01 10.66
CA TRP A 151 10.29 10.48 11.24
C TRP A 151 10.51 11.11 12.61
N GLU A 152 10.13 12.37 12.76
CA GLU A 152 10.19 13.10 14.02
C GLU A 152 8.82 13.67 14.39
N ALA A 153 8.39 13.42 15.61
CA ALA A 153 7.05 13.85 16.11
C ALA A 153 5.88 13.43 15.20
N GLY A 154 6.06 12.34 14.42
CA GLY A 154 5.04 11.81 13.52
C GLY A 154 5.01 12.43 12.12
N GLU A 155 5.94 13.34 11.81
CA GLU A 155 6.11 13.95 10.49
C GLU A 155 7.40 13.47 9.82
N PRO A 156 7.40 13.28 8.50
CA PRO A 156 8.61 13.00 7.75
C PRO A 156 9.51 14.23 7.74
N LYS A 157 10.82 14.00 7.81
CA LYS A 157 11.84 15.06 7.72
C LYS A 157 12.59 14.91 6.40
N ASP A 158 13.75 14.31 6.45
CA ASP A 158 14.60 14.10 5.29
C ASP A 158 14.48 12.64 4.83
N ALA A 159 14.79 12.35 3.55
CA ALA A 159 14.97 10.99 3.12
C ALA A 159 16.02 10.30 3.99
N ALA A 160 15.69 9.12 4.47
CA ALA A 160 16.65 8.32 5.20
C ALA A 160 17.64 7.75 4.19
N GLY A 161 18.87 8.25 4.19
CA GLY A 161 19.94 7.67 3.39
C GLY A 161 20.05 6.17 3.66
N ASP A 162 20.31 5.40 2.65
CA ASP A 162 20.81 4.03 2.82
C ASP A 162 22.29 4.15 3.20
N ASP A 163 22.64 3.62 4.37
CA ASP A 163 24.03 3.63 4.83
C ASP A 163 24.95 2.81 3.90
N ASP A 164 24.40 2.08 2.90
CA ASP A 164 25.08 1.23 1.93
C ASP A 164 24.79 1.59 0.45
N TYR A 165 24.06 2.67 0.15
CA TYR A 165 23.75 3.08 -1.23
C TYR A 165 24.37 4.45 -1.49
N ASP A 166 25.65 4.43 -1.85
CA ASP A 166 26.31 5.60 -2.41
C ASP A 166 25.88 5.70 -3.89
N ILE A 167 25.09 6.72 -4.22
CA ILE A 167 24.67 7.02 -5.60
C ILE A 167 25.92 7.29 -6.48
N GLU A 168 27.07 7.56 -5.90
CA GLU A 168 28.35 7.76 -6.61
C GLU A 168 28.87 6.47 -7.25
N ASP A 169 28.41 5.28 -6.85
CA ASP A 169 28.87 3.99 -7.40
C ASP A 169 28.07 3.54 -8.65
N VAL A 170 27.06 4.30 -9.08
CA VAL A 170 26.14 3.93 -10.19
C VAL A 170 26.22 4.88 -11.40
N ILE A 171 27.08 5.92 -11.36
CA ILE A 171 27.29 6.85 -12.49
C ILE A 171 28.62 6.57 -13.19
#